data_edde0ea702a5845a3ecf484acbd7fb05
#
_entry.id   edde0ea702a5845a3ecf484acbd7fb05
#
_cell.length_a   1.000
_cell.length_b   1.000
_cell.length_c   1.000
_cell.angle_alpha   90.00
_cell.angle_beta   90.00
_cell.angle_gamma   90.00
#
_symmetry.space_group_name_H-M   'P 1'
#
loop_
_entity.id
_entity.type
_entity.pdbx_description
1 polymer ?
#
loop_
_entity_poly.entity_id
_entity_poly.type
_entity_poly.pdbx_seq_one_letter_code
_entity_poly.pdbx_strand_id
1 'polypeptide(L)'
;FHIASDKSKQNIKRYVLKRDDNIFSESDTEKLYDFLQKKFLKKTHGGDDNILDILSKGVFAGDTGYDLDEIPEGFGEFGLDVTNPIPVQGIISNEVYLKKLVTIDGSEIHWEREGSTKTENIKNAIDIYKIFDSGGRLITKLFISPYHKRISNKIPKGFMLKN
;
A
#
# COMPACT_ATOMS: atom_id res chain seq x y z
N PHE A 1 -3.76 28.96 -4.46
CA PHE A 1 -4.30 27.59 -4.52
C PHE A 1 -3.71 26.77 -5.68
N HIS A 2 -3.55 27.33 -6.91
CA HIS A 2 -3.03 26.60 -8.07
C HIS A 2 -1.52 26.30 -8.01
N ILE A 3 -0.72 27.16 -7.41
CA ILE A 3 0.75 27.05 -7.42
C ILE A 3 1.25 25.89 -6.54
N ALA A 4 0.61 25.63 -5.41
CA ALA A 4 0.98 24.49 -4.54
C ALA A 4 0.65 23.14 -5.21
N SER A 5 -0.44 23.05 -5.97
CA SER A 5 -0.86 21.86 -6.69
C SER A 5 0.12 21.45 -7.77
N ASP A 6 0.66 22.41 -8.56
CA ASP A 6 1.60 22.12 -9.66
C ASP A 6 2.98 21.68 -9.15
N LYS A 7 3.44 22.26 -8.03
CA LYS A 7 4.71 21.87 -7.41
C LYS A 7 4.64 20.46 -6.80
N SER A 8 3.50 20.09 -6.23
CA SER A 8 3.25 18.76 -5.71
C SER A 8 3.17 17.72 -6.84
N LYS A 9 2.50 18.02 -7.96
CA LYS A 9 2.49 17.19 -9.18
C LYS A 9 3.89 16.94 -9.71
N GLN A 10 4.70 17.99 -9.84
CA GLN A 10 6.07 17.87 -10.33
C GLN A 10 6.97 17.04 -9.40
N ASN A 11 6.78 17.14 -8.10
CA ASN A 11 7.54 16.35 -7.13
C ASN A 11 7.16 14.87 -7.18
N ILE A 12 5.88 14.54 -7.30
CA ILE A 12 5.40 13.17 -7.48
C ILE A 12 5.91 12.60 -8.83
N LYS A 13 5.79 13.34 -9.94
CA LYS A 13 6.37 12.96 -11.25
C LYS A 13 7.88 12.70 -11.16
N ARG A 14 8.64 13.59 -10.51
CA ARG A 14 10.09 13.42 -10.33
C ARG A 14 10.45 12.18 -9.51
N TYR A 15 9.67 11.85 -8.52
CA TYR A 15 9.91 10.68 -7.68
C TYR A 15 9.63 9.38 -8.44
N VAL A 16 8.48 9.31 -9.12
CA VAL A 16 8.07 8.13 -9.90
C VAL A 16 9.01 7.87 -11.08
N LEU A 17 9.45 8.93 -11.80
CA LEU A 17 10.36 8.82 -12.94
C LEU A 17 11.84 8.55 -12.56
N LYS A 18 12.21 8.73 -11.29
CA LYS A 18 13.58 8.42 -10.81
C LYS A 18 13.79 6.96 -10.41
N ARG A 19 12.77 6.12 -10.44
CA ARG A 19 12.87 4.71 -10.10
C ARG A 19 13.09 3.90 -11.36
N ASP A 20 14.15 3.10 -11.37
CA ASP A 20 14.55 2.25 -12.50
C ASP A 20 13.55 1.11 -12.81
N ASP A 21 12.58 0.88 -11.96
CA ASP A 21 11.61 -0.21 -12.06
C ASP A 21 10.36 0.14 -12.89
N ASN A 22 10.22 1.35 -13.43
CA ASN A 22 9.17 1.79 -14.38
C ASN A 22 7.77 1.18 -14.14
N ILE A 23 7.36 1.01 -12.86
CA ILE A 23 6.11 0.34 -12.48
C ILE A 23 4.87 1.18 -12.82
N PHE A 24 5.05 2.48 -13.06
CA PHE A 24 3.96 3.40 -13.39
C PHE A 24 4.24 4.17 -14.69
N SER A 25 3.30 4.12 -15.61
CA SER A 25 3.27 5.02 -16.76
C SER A 25 2.95 6.45 -16.32
N GLU A 26 3.19 7.43 -17.21
CA GLU A 26 2.82 8.84 -16.96
C GLU A 26 1.31 8.98 -16.67
N SER A 27 0.49 8.20 -17.37
CA SER A 27 -0.96 8.10 -17.16
C SER A 27 -1.34 7.57 -15.80
N ASP A 28 -0.58 6.59 -15.26
CA ASP A 28 -0.85 6.01 -13.94
C ASP A 28 -0.47 6.98 -12.83
N THR A 29 0.56 7.80 -13.04
CA THR A 29 0.97 8.87 -12.11
C THR A 29 -0.10 9.94 -12.01
N GLU A 30 -0.77 10.30 -13.10
CA GLU A 30 -1.88 11.26 -13.09
C GLU A 30 -3.12 10.70 -12.40
N LYS A 31 -3.49 9.45 -12.71
CA LYS A 31 -4.60 8.75 -12.03
C LYS A 31 -4.38 8.65 -10.53
N LEU A 32 -3.14 8.34 -10.14
CA LEU A 32 -2.75 8.26 -8.75
C LEU A 32 -2.84 9.62 -8.05
N TYR A 33 -2.38 10.68 -8.70
CA TYR A 33 -2.48 12.03 -8.18
C TYR A 33 -3.95 12.46 -8.00
N ASP A 34 -4.80 12.21 -8.99
CA ASP A 34 -6.24 12.50 -8.91
C ASP A 34 -6.95 11.69 -7.83
N PHE A 35 -6.57 10.43 -7.67
CA PHE A 35 -7.07 9.57 -6.59
C PHE A 35 -6.68 10.12 -5.21
N LEU A 36 -5.42 10.49 -5.04
CA LEU A 36 -4.92 11.09 -3.80
C LEU A 36 -5.62 12.42 -3.50
N GLN A 37 -5.78 13.27 -4.49
CA GLN A 37 -6.53 14.52 -4.34
C GLN A 37 -7.99 14.27 -3.93
N LYS A 38 -8.69 13.37 -4.58
CA LYS A 38 -10.10 13.05 -4.27
C LYS A 38 -10.27 12.44 -2.87
N LYS A 39 -9.34 11.57 -2.45
CA LYS A 39 -9.43 10.84 -1.16
C LYS A 39 -9.04 11.70 0.03
N PHE A 40 -8.06 12.58 -0.13
CA PHE A 40 -7.49 13.36 0.97
C PHE A 40 -8.04 14.79 1.06
N LEU A 41 -8.30 15.48 -0.06
CA LEU A 41 -8.89 16.82 -0.02
C LEU A 41 -10.35 16.84 0.45
N LYS A 42 -11.10 15.75 0.27
CA LYS A 42 -12.47 15.65 0.82
C LYS A 42 -12.52 15.51 2.35
N LYS A 43 -11.40 15.16 3.00
CA LYS A 43 -11.34 14.95 4.47
C LYS A 43 -10.78 16.10 5.28
N THR A 44 -10.18 17.12 4.64
CA THR A 44 -9.52 18.20 5.35
C THR A 44 -10.22 19.54 5.13
N HIS A 45 -11.19 19.82 5.96
CA HIS A 45 -11.67 21.18 6.19
C HIS A 45 -10.81 21.79 7.32
N GLY A 46 -9.53 22.10 7.04
CA GLY A 46 -8.69 22.82 7.98
C GLY A 46 -7.20 22.46 7.89
N GLY A 47 -6.39 23.34 7.30
CA GLY A 47 -4.95 23.40 7.47
C GLY A 47 -4.13 22.81 6.33
N ASP A 48 -3.55 23.69 5.49
CA ASP A 48 -2.78 23.35 4.28
C ASP A 48 -1.41 22.68 4.54
N ASP A 49 -0.86 22.78 5.76
CA ASP A 49 0.52 22.36 6.04
C ASP A 49 0.67 20.83 6.31
N ASN A 50 -0.43 20.16 6.60
CA ASN A 50 -0.39 18.77 7.07
C ASN A 50 -0.44 17.72 5.93
N ILE A 51 -0.89 18.10 4.73
CA ILE A 51 -1.07 17.15 3.62
C ILE A 51 0.25 16.80 2.95
N LEU A 52 1.13 17.78 2.76
CA LEU A 52 2.47 17.56 2.21
C LEU A 52 3.34 16.76 3.19
N ASP A 53 3.19 16.98 4.49
CA ASP A 53 3.89 16.24 5.53
C ASP A 53 3.36 14.79 5.65
N ILE A 54 2.05 14.59 5.55
CA ILE A 54 1.42 13.26 5.51
C ILE A 54 1.78 12.52 4.22
N LEU A 55 1.78 13.19 3.06
CA LEU A 55 2.18 12.60 1.79
C LEU A 55 3.68 12.29 1.78
N SER A 56 4.53 13.19 2.28
CA SER A 56 5.97 12.95 2.35
C SER A 56 6.33 11.84 3.32
N LYS A 57 5.70 11.78 4.48
CA LYS A 57 5.93 10.75 5.50
C LYS A 57 5.22 9.43 5.18
N GLY A 58 4.03 9.46 4.58
CA GLY A 58 3.24 8.27 4.30
C GLY A 58 3.54 7.62 2.95
N VAL A 59 3.76 8.41 1.90
CA VAL A 59 4.02 7.92 0.53
C VAL A 59 5.50 7.58 0.32
N PHE A 60 6.40 8.31 1.01
CA PHE A 60 7.86 8.18 0.86
C PHE A 60 8.55 7.49 2.03
N ALA A 61 7.83 7.10 3.07
CA ALA A 61 8.39 6.41 4.24
C ALA A 61 8.88 4.98 3.96
N GLY A 62 8.74 4.49 2.73
CA GLY A 62 9.10 3.13 2.34
C GLY A 62 10.59 2.82 2.28
N ASP A 63 11.48 3.77 2.58
CA ASP A 63 12.93 3.56 2.41
C ASP A 63 13.67 3.09 3.66
N THR A 64 12.98 2.89 4.79
CA THR A 64 13.64 2.54 6.07
C THR A 64 13.63 1.05 6.40
N GLY A 65 12.82 0.25 5.70
CA GLY A 65 12.66 -1.16 5.95
C GLY A 65 13.53 -2.07 5.06
N TYR A 66 13.20 -3.35 5.06
CA TYR A 66 13.92 -4.39 4.34
C TYR A 66 13.63 -4.37 2.84
N ASP A 67 14.63 -4.78 2.03
CA ASP A 67 14.48 -5.12 0.61
C ASP A 67 14.32 -6.64 0.46
N LEU A 68 13.29 -7.19 1.09
CA LEU A 68 13.03 -8.62 1.18
C LEU A 68 11.55 -8.91 0.94
N ASP A 69 11.24 -10.14 0.54
CA ASP A 69 9.86 -10.60 0.35
C ASP A 69 9.13 -10.91 1.67
N GLU A 70 9.89 -11.08 2.74
CA GLU A 70 9.39 -11.37 4.09
C GLU A 70 10.22 -10.60 5.12
N ILE A 71 9.58 -10.15 6.18
CA ILE A 71 10.26 -9.42 7.26
C ILE A 71 11.01 -10.44 8.12
N PRO A 72 12.33 -10.27 8.36
CA PRO A 72 13.12 -11.27 9.11
C PRO A 72 12.62 -11.56 10.52
N GLU A 73 12.03 -10.56 11.19
CA GLU A 73 11.45 -10.69 12.52
C GLU A 73 10.02 -11.24 12.50
N GLY A 74 9.47 -11.52 11.29
CA GLY A 74 8.14 -12.08 11.12
C GLY A 74 8.04 -13.52 11.61
N PHE A 75 6.95 -13.85 12.29
CA PHE A 75 6.61 -15.23 12.66
C PHE A 75 5.11 -15.48 12.50
N GLY A 76 4.70 -16.72 12.36
CA GLY A 76 3.32 -17.02 11.97
C GLY A 76 3.12 -17.08 10.45
N GLU A 77 1.89 -17.26 10.00
CA GLU A 77 1.59 -17.37 8.56
C GLU A 77 1.73 -16.04 7.85
N PHE A 78 2.53 -16.02 6.78
CA PHE A 78 2.83 -14.83 5.99
C PHE A 78 1.55 -14.13 5.50
N GLY A 79 1.41 -12.88 5.86
CA GLY A 79 0.29 -12.02 5.49
C GLY A 79 -1.02 -12.31 6.21
N LEU A 80 -1.15 -13.46 6.86
CA LEU A 80 -2.35 -13.89 7.59
C LEU A 80 -2.22 -13.69 9.09
N ASP A 81 -1.00 -13.57 9.58
CA ASP A 81 -0.71 -13.24 10.97
C ASP A 81 -0.16 -11.81 11.07
N VAL A 82 -0.64 -11.06 12.05
CA VAL A 82 -0.21 -9.68 12.29
C VAL A 82 1.28 -9.57 12.61
N THR A 83 1.89 -10.64 13.13
CA THR A 83 3.31 -10.73 13.44
C THR A 83 4.19 -11.05 12.22
N ASN A 84 3.59 -11.42 11.08
CA ASN A 84 4.28 -11.66 9.80
C ASN A 84 3.56 -10.96 8.63
N PRO A 85 3.47 -9.61 8.66
CA PRO A 85 2.76 -8.87 7.65
C PRO A 85 3.52 -8.85 6.32
N ILE A 86 2.80 -8.64 5.22
CA ILE A 86 3.31 -8.50 3.87
C ILE A 86 4.11 -7.19 3.76
N PRO A 87 5.41 -7.21 3.45
CA PRO A 87 6.17 -5.99 3.23
C PRO A 87 5.84 -5.39 1.86
N VAL A 88 5.52 -4.10 1.85
CA VAL A 88 5.34 -3.33 0.62
C VAL A 88 5.95 -1.94 0.75
N GLN A 89 6.13 -1.25 -0.38
CA GLN A 89 6.75 0.05 -0.43
C GLN A 89 5.72 1.17 -0.49
N GLY A 90 5.49 1.81 0.66
CA GLY A 90 4.53 2.91 0.78
C GLY A 90 3.06 2.44 0.78
N ILE A 91 2.20 3.27 1.32
CA ILE A 91 0.77 2.96 1.56
C ILE A 91 0.01 2.65 0.27
N ILE A 92 0.39 3.28 -0.85
CA ILE A 92 -0.23 3.05 -2.15
C ILE A 92 0.02 1.63 -2.65
N SER A 93 1.16 1.07 -2.33
CA SER A 93 1.54 -0.28 -2.72
C SER A 93 0.70 -1.36 -2.04
N ASN A 94 -0.02 -1.05 -0.97
CA ASN A 94 -1.00 -1.97 -0.40
C ASN A 94 -2.04 -2.39 -1.45
N GLU A 95 -2.63 -1.41 -2.14
CA GLU A 95 -3.63 -1.68 -3.18
C GLU A 95 -3.01 -2.33 -4.42
N VAL A 96 -1.78 -1.93 -4.79
CA VAL A 96 -1.04 -2.55 -5.91
C VAL A 96 -0.81 -4.03 -5.63
N TYR A 97 -0.44 -4.38 -4.41
CA TYR A 97 -0.25 -5.76 -4.00
C TYR A 97 -1.57 -6.55 -4.02
N LEU A 98 -2.62 -6.02 -3.38
CA LEU A 98 -3.93 -6.67 -3.31
C LEU A 98 -4.56 -6.90 -4.69
N LYS A 99 -4.38 -5.97 -5.64
CA LYS A 99 -4.86 -6.11 -7.03
C LYS A 99 -4.24 -7.29 -7.80
N LYS A 100 -3.08 -7.77 -7.38
CA LYS A 100 -2.40 -8.91 -7.99
C LYS A 100 -2.93 -10.26 -7.48
N LEU A 101 -3.70 -10.26 -6.39
CA LEU A 101 -4.17 -11.47 -5.76
C LEU A 101 -5.53 -11.91 -6.32
N VAL A 102 -5.66 -13.21 -6.47
CA VAL A 102 -6.93 -13.92 -6.64
C VAL A 102 -6.98 -15.10 -5.68
N THR A 103 -8.14 -15.67 -5.46
CA THR A 103 -8.27 -16.92 -4.70
C THR A 103 -7.63 -18.10 -5.44
N ILE A 104 -7.42 -19.22 -4.78
CA ILE A 104 -6.81 -20.44 -5.40
C ILE A 104 -7.59 -20.93 -6.62
N ASP A 105 -8.91 -20.75 -6.65
CA ASP A 105 -9.74 -21.09 -7.80
C ASP A 105 -9.73 -20.03 -8.91
N GLY A 106 -8.94 -18.96 -8.76
CA GLY A 106 -8.80 -17.89 -9.74
C GLY A 106 -9.88 -16.80 -9.66
N SER A 107 -10.76 -16.84 -8.65
CA SER A 107 -11.80 -15.83 -8.47
C SER A 107 -11.23 -14.51 -7.98
N GLU A 108 -11.80 -13.40 -8.44
CA GLU A 108 -11.41 -12.06 -7.99
C GLU A 108 -11.77 -11.83 -6.52
N ILE A 109 -10.96 -11.03 -5.84
CA ILE A 109 -11.18 -10.61 -4.47
C ILE A 109 -11.57 -9.14 -4.40
N HIS A 110 -12.30 -8.77 -3.37
CA HIS A 110 -12.54 -7.40 -2.96
C HIS A 110 -11.92 -7.18 -1.58
N TRP A 111 -11.60 -5.93 -1.24
CA TRP A 111 -11.00 -5.62 0.05
C TRP A 111 -11.49 -4.29 0.62
N GLU A 112 -11.49 -4.23 1.94
CA GLU A 112 -11.76 -3.03 2.71
C GLU A 112 -10.68 -2.83 3.76
N ARG A 113 -10.12 -1.62 3.84
CA ARG A 113 -9.19 -1.29 4.91
C ARG A 113 -9.95 -1.15 6.23
N GLU A 114 -9.63 -2.01 7.19
CA GLU A 114 -10.23 -1.97 8.53
C GLU A 114 -9.56 -0.92 9.43
N GLY A 115 -8.25 -0.75 9.32
CA GLY A 115 -7.46 0.18 10.14
C GLY A 115 -5.98 -0.17 10.14
N SER A 116 -5.29 0.23 11.20
CA SER A 116 -3.88 -0.11 11.44
C SER A 116 -3.70 -0.60 12.86
N THR A 117 -2.68 -1.42 13.07
CA THR A 117 -2.27 -1.96 14.38
C THR A 117 -0.76 -1.92 14.54
N LYS A 118 -0.26 -2.40 15.68
CA LYS A 118 1.16 -2.57 16.00
C LYS A 118 1.38 -3.90 16.68
N THR A 119 2.58 -4.44 16.55
CA THR A 119 3.07 -5.62 17.28
C THR A 119 4.44 -5.33 17.86
N GLU A 120 4.89 -6.15 18.79
CA GLU A 120 6.21 -5.96 19.43
C GLU A 120 7.37 -6.23 18.48
N ASN A 121 7.19 -7.19 17.55
CA ASN A 121 8.23 -7.61 16.61
C ASN A 121 8.31 -6.73 15.34
N ILE A 122 7.30 -5.90 15.04
CA ILE A 122 7.28 -5.02 13.87
C ILE A 122 7.27 -3.56 14.32
N LYS A 123 8.34 -2.85 13.99
CA LYS A 123 8.57 -1.47 14.44
C LYS A 123 7.50 -0.48 13.98
N ASN A 124 7.03 -0.61 12.74
CA ASN A 124 6.11 0.33 12.11
C ASN A 124 4.65 -0.16 12.21
N ALA A 125 3.69 0.73 11.94
CA ALA A 125 2.29 0.39 11.88
C ALA A 125 2.02 -0.64 10.76
N ILE A 126 1.05 -1.52 11.00
CA ILE A 126 0.61 -2.57 10.09
C ILE A 126 -0.82 -2.27 9.69
N ASP A 127 -1.09 -2.18 8.40
CA ASP A 127 -2.43 -2.00 7.86
C ASP A 127 -3.18 -3.32 7.81
N ILE A 128 -4.47 -3.28 8.18
CA ILE A 128 -5.37 -4.43 8.21
C ILE A 128 -6.38 -4.29 7.08
N TYR A 129 -6.49 -5.32 6.24
CA TYR A 129 -7.47 -5.41 5.16
C TYR A 129 -8.36 -6.63 5.32
N LYS A 130 -9.67 -6.43 5.32
CA LYS A 130 -10.66 -7.49 5.16
C LYS A 130 -10.72 -7.90 3.72
N ILE A 131 -10.64 -9.19 3.43
CA ILE A 131 -10.67 -9.76 2.08
C ILE A 131 -11.97 -10.52 1.89
N PHE A 132 -12.68 -10.21 0.81
CA PHE A 132 -13.97 -10.78 0.46
C PHE A 132 -13.89 -11.50 -0.88
N ASP A 133 -14.69 -12.54 -1.04
CA ASP A 133 -14.90 -13.20 -2.34
C ASP A 133 -15.82 -12.34 -3.25
N SER A 134 -15.98 -12.76 -4.49
CA SER A 134 -16.85 -12.10 -5.47
C SER A 134 -18.33 -12.02 -5.05
N GLY A 135 -18.76 -12.85 -4.10
CA GLY A 135 -20.10 -12.85 -3.51
C GLY A 135 -20.23 -11.94 -2.28
N GLY A 136 -19.15 -11.26 -1.86
CA GLY A 136 -19.12 -10.38 -0.70
C GLY A 136 -18.98 -11.11 0.65
N ARG A 137 -18.66 -12.41 0.66
CA ARG A 137 -18.38 -13.17 1.87
C ARG A 137 -16.96 -12.94 2.32
N LEU A 138 -16.76 -12.64 3.60
CA LEU A 138 -15.42 -12.49 4.20
C LEU A 138 -14.64 -13.82 4.10
N ILE A 139 -13.47 -13.79 3.45
CA ILE A 139 -12.53 -14.91 3.36
C ILE A 139 -11.57 -14.90 4.55
N THR A 140 -10.88 -13.76 4.73
CA THR A 140 -9.83 -13.60 5.76
C THR A 140 -9.48 -12.13 5.95
N LYS A 141 -8.49 -11.89 6.82
CA LYS A 141 -7.79 -10.60 6.89
C LYS A 141 -6.37 -10.76 6.37
N LEU A 142 -5.86 -9.74 5.70
CA LEU A 142 -4.45 -9.61 5.35
C LEU A 142 -3.83 -8.44 6.11
N PHE A 143 -2.60 -8.64 6.55
CA PHE A 143 -1.79 -7.67 7.27
C PHE A 143 -0.66 -7.19 6.37
N ILE A 144 -0.51 -5.86 6.20
CA ILE A 144 0.45 -5.26 5.28
C ILE A 144 1.27 -4.22 6.01
N SER A 145 2.59 -4.30 5.86
CA SER A 145 3.55 -3.32 6.39
C SER A 145 4.08 -2.43 5.25
N PRO A 146 3.64 -1.16 5.14
CA PRO A 146 3.95 -0.31 3.98
C PRO A 146 5.25 0.49 4.12
N TYR A 147 6.23 0.01 4.89
CA TYR A 147 7.46 0.77 5.21
C TYR A 147 8.74 0.07 4.74
N HIS A 148 8.67 -0.68 3.63
CA HIS A 148 9.78 -1.45 3.08
C HIS A 148 10.24 -0.89 1.73
N LYS A 149 11.37 -1.40 1.21
CA LYS A 149 12.01 -0.88 0.00
C LYS A 149 11.39 -1.40 -1.29
N ARG A 150 10.61 -2.48 -1.23
CA ARG A 150 9.92 -3.06 -2.37
C ARG A 150 8.59 -3.72 -1.99
N ILE A 151 7.80 -4.06 -3.00
CA ILE A 151 6.59 -4.87 -2.85
C ILE A 151 7.02 -6.34 -2.84
N SER A 152 6.55 -7.11 -1.88
CA SER A 152 6.78 -8.55 -1.79
C SER A 152 6.29 -9.29 -3.03
N ASN A 153 7.05 -10.28 -3.47
CA ASN A 153 6.62 -11.27 -4.46
C ASN A 153 6.04 -12.54 -3.83
N LYS A 154 6.18 -12.68 -2.50
CA LYS A 154 5.60 -13.81 -1.76
C LYS A 154 4.09 -13.65 -1.66
N ILE A 155 3.37 -14.78 -1.73
CA ILE A 155 1.91 -14.81 -1.76
C ILE A 155 1.40 -15.48 -0.48
N PRO A 156 0.40 -14.90 0.22
CA PRO A 156 -0.23 -15.53 1.37
C PRO A 156 -0.91 -16.84 0.98
N LYS A 157 -0.93 -17.78 1.92
CA LYS A 157 -1.65 -19.04 1.74
C LYS A 157 -3.14 -18.80 1.45
N GLY A 158 -3.68 -19.54 0.50
CA GLY A 158 -5.08 -19.37 0.05
C GLY A 158 -5.26 -18.42 -1.12
N PHE A 159 -4.16 -17.82 -1.63
CA PHE A 159 -4.17 -16.92 -2.77
C PHE A 159 -3.17 -17.33 -3.84
N MET A 160 -3.32 -16.75 -5.02
CA MET A 160 -2.38 -16.84 -6.13
C MET A 160 -2.32 -15.51 -6.88
N LEU A 161 -1.33 -15.34 -7.75
CA LEU A 161 -1.24 -14.16 -8.61
C LEU A 161 -2.27 -14.24 -9.73
N LYS A 162 -2.87 -13.11 -10.03
CA LYS A 162 -3.69 -12.92 -11.23
C LYS A 162 -2.79 -13.04 -12.46
N ASN A 163 -3.13 -13.93 -13.38
CA ASN A 163 -2.47 -14.09 -14.68
C ASN A 163 -2.74 -12.91 -15.60
#